data_e2202078cbe590caea5887d4c06466f8
#
_entry.id   e2202078cbe590caea5887d4c06466f8
#
_cell.length_a   1.000
_cell.length_b   1.000
_cell.length_c   1.000
_cell.angle_alpha   90.00
_cell.angle_beta   90.00
_cell.angle_gamma   90.00
#
_symmetry.space_group_name_H-M   'P 1'
#
loop_
_entity.id
_entity.type
_entity.pdbx_description
1 polymer ?
#
loop_
_entity_poly.entity_id
_entity_poly.type
_entity_poly.pdbx_seq_one_letter_code
_entity_poly.pdbx_strand_id
1 'polypeptide(L)'
;MAEILIGEDDADVRKWLGIALETEGHVVRLACDGEETLATVRGRRPDLLILDIMMPKMSGLEVCRAIRAVDASLPIMMLTARNKDEEIVEGLGCGADDYVTKPFSMKVMFARIAALLRNRNASGDTSVFLIGDHSVDGKTMQVKGPDGSCEPLAAREYELLKLLYEHRGEVLQRDWLLNRLWGVTFYGNTRTLDQHIALIRRKLGEDAERVETVRNVGYRLRTESESS
;
A
#
# COMPACT_ATOMS: atom_id res chain seq x y z
N MET A 1 8.22 -16.91 -8.38
CA MET A 1 9.11 -17.03 -7.21
C MET A 1 9.51 -15.63 -6.80
N ALA A 2 9.27 -15.24 -5.55
CA ALA A 2 9.61 -13.93 -5.00
C ALA A 2 10.29 -14.11 -3.64
N GLU A 3 11.11 -13.14 -3.22
CA GLU A 3 11.72 -13.11 -1.89
C GLU A 3 10.83 -12.30 -0.94
N ILE A 4 10.29 -12.94 0.09
CA ILE A 4 9.37 -12.35 1.06
C ILE A 4 10.06 -12.29 2.44
N LEU A 5 10.07 -11.13 3.06
CA LEU A 5 10.49 -10.97 4.44
C LEU A 5 9.25 -10.91 5.34
N ILE A 6 9.27 -11.67 6.44
CA ILE A 6 8.23 -11.65 7.47
C ILE A 6 8.84 -11.07 8.74
N GLY A 7 8.32 -9.94 9.23
CA GLY A 7 8.55 -9.39 10.56
C GLY A 7 7.35 -9.71 11.45
N GLU A 8 7.55 -10.61 12.41
CA GLU A 8 6.50 -11.10 13.32
C GLU A 8 7.17 -11.58 14.60
N ASP A 9 6.73 -11.14 15.76
CA ASP A 9 7.35 -11.52 17.04
C ASP A 9 6.90 -12.90 17.54
N ASP A 10 5.66 -13.30 17.25
CA ASP A 10 5.17 -14.63 17.58
C ASP A 10 5.88 -15.70 16.75
N ALA A 11 6.66 -16.55 17.42
CA ALA A 11 7.47 -17.59 16.77
C ALA A 11 6.64 -18.62 16.01
N ASP A 12 5.46 -18.97 16.51
CA ASP A 12 4.59 -19.98 15.90
C ASP A 12 3.92 -19.40 14.65
N VAL A 13 3.39 -18.17 14.73
CA VAL A 13 2.82 -17.45 13.58
C VAL A 13 3.89 -17.23 12.52
N ARG A 14 5.07 -16.75 12.89
CA ARG A 14 6.19 -16.50 11.99
C ARG A 14 6.62 -17.76 11.23
N LYS A 15 6.80 -18.87 11.97
CA LYS A 15 7.17 -20.17 11.40
C LYS A 15 6.09 -20.72 10.47
N TRP A 16 4.84 -20.67 10.91
CA TRP A 16 3.71 -21.18 10.13
C TRP A 16 3.52 -20.40 8.82
N LEU A 17 3.59 -19.07 8.87
CA LEU A 17 3.56 -18.24 7.67
C LEU A 17 4.72 -18.53 6.72
N GLY A 18 5.94 -18.70 7.28
CA GLY A 18 7.12 -19.03 6.50
C GLY A 18 6.93 -20.32 5.71
N ILE A 19 6.54 -21.41 6.37
CA ILE A 19 6.30 -22.71 5.74
C ILE A 19 5.21 -22.61 4.67
N ALA A 20 4.13 -21.89 4.96
CA ALA A 20 3.03 -21.74 4.02
C ALA A 20 3.45 -21.02 2.73
N LEU A 21 4.26 -19.96 2.85
CA LEU A 21 4.76 -19.19 1.70
C LEU A 21 5.85 -19.95 0.92
N GLU A 22 6.70 -20.71 1.60
CA GLU A 22 7.67 -21.61 0.95
C GLU A 22 6.97 -22.71 0.14
N THR A 23 5.86 -23.24 0.64
CA THR A 23 5.03 -24.23 -0.07
C THR A 23 4.42 -23.64 -1.35
N GLU A 24 4.12 -22.33 -1.37
CA GLU A 24 3.67 -21.61 -2.58
C GLU A 24 4.83 -21.23 -3.52
N GLY A 25 6.07 -21.66 -3.22
CA GLY A 25 7.23 -21.46 -4.08
C GLY A 25 7.94 -20.11 -3.91
N HIS A 26 7.76 -19.44 -2.78
CA HIS A 26 8.50 -18.22 -2.45
C HIS A 26 9.78 -18.53 -1.67
N VAL A 27 10.74 -17.61 -1.68
CA VAL A 27 11.89 -17.63 -0.77
C VAL A 27 11.54 -16.75 0.44
N VAL A 28 11.63 -17.30 1.65
CA VAL A 28 11.20 -16.59 2.85
C VAL A 28 12.39 -16.28 3.75
N ARG A 29 12.45 -15.05 4.23
CA ARG A 29 13.30 -14.62 5.34
C ARG A 29 12.43 -14.23 6.52
N LEU A 30 12.93 -14.47 7.71
CA LEU A 30 12.20 -14.25 8.97
C LEU A 30 12.97 -13.25 9.84
N ALA A 31 12.22 -12.38 10.51
CA ALA A 31 12.72 -11.46 11.54
C ALA A 31 11.76 -11.49 12.73
N CYS A 32 12.30 -11.44 13.95
CA CYS A 32 11.53 -11.61 15.18
C CYS A 32 11.17 -10.29 15.89
N ASP A 33 11.68 -9.17 15.40
CA ASP A 33 11.37 -7.84 15.92
C ASP A 33 11.57 -6.76 14.84
N GLY A 34 11.16 -5.52 15.15
CA GLY A 34 11.22 -4.43 14.20
C GLY A 34 12.64 -3.99 13.82
N GLU A 35 13.60 -4.04 14.76
CA GLU A 35 15.00 -3.68 14.48
C GLU A 35 15.64 -4.69 13.54
N GLU A 36 15.46 -5.99 13.80
CA GLU A 36 15.92 -7.06 12.92
C GLU A 36 15.28 -6.97 11.54
N THR A 37 13.97 -6.69 11.49
CA THR A 37 13.25 -6.49 10.22
C THR A 37 13.87 -5.35 9.42
N LEU A 38 14.09 -4.20 10.03
CA LEU A 38 14.67 -3.03 9.36
C LEU A 38 16.12 -3.29 8.91
N ALA A 39 16.93 -3.93 9.76
CA ALA A 39 18.30 -4.32 9.42
C ALA A 39 18.32 -5.30 8.23
N THR A 40 17.40 -6.27 8.22
CA THR A 40 17.30 -7.28 7.15
C THR A 40 16.90 -6.65 5.81
N VAL A 41 15.95 -5.69 5.81
CA VAL A 41 15.58 -4.93 4.61
C VAL A 41 16.75 -4.12 4.07
N ARG A 42 17.51 -3.43 4.97
CA ARG A 42 18.69 -2.64 4.59
C ARG A 42 19.82 -3.50 4.03
N GLY A 43 20.02 -4.70 4.57
CA GLY A 43 21.05 -5.63 4.08
C GLY A 43 20.72 -6.17 2.68
N ARG A 44 19.47 -6.51 2.43
CA ARG A 44 18.98 -6.99 1.14
C ARG A 44 17.48 -6.71 1.02
N ARG A 45 17.11 -5.89 0.05
CA ARG A 45 15.72 -5.53 -0.26
C ARG A 45 14.90 -6.77 -0.65
N PRO A 46 13.80 -7.09 0.05
CA PRO A 46 12.88 -8.15 -0.36
C PRO A 46 11.97 -7.68 -1.51
N ASP A 47 11.24 -8.62 -2.08
CA ASP A 47 10.20 -8.34 -3.07
C ASP A 47 8.89 -7.90 -2.42
N LEU A 48 8.64 -8.37 -1.20
CA LEU A 48 7.49 -8.02 -0.35
C LEU A 48 7.91 -8.10 1.11
N LEU A 49 7.44 -7.17 1.91
CA LEU A 49 7.51 -7.21 3.37
C LEU A 49 6.12 -7.49 3.94
N ILE A 50 6.01 -8.54 4.76
CA ILE A 50 4.86 -8.81 5.62
C ILE A 50 5.26 -8.42 7.03
N LEU A 51 4.48 -7.58 7.69
CA LEU A 51 4.92 -6.89 8.89
C LEU A 51 3.83 -6.85 9.95
N ASP A 52 4.06 -7.47 11.11
CA ASP A 52 3.16 -7.29 12.24
C ASP A 52 3.30 -5.88 12.81
N ILE A 53 2.18 -5.30 13.21
CA ILE A 53 2.15 -3.98 13.85
C ILE A 53 2.78 -4.04 15.23
N MET A 54 2.41 -5.07 16.01
CA MET A 54 2.79 -5.18 17.42
C MET A 54 4.06 -6.01 17.59
N MET A 55 5.21 -5.38 17.39
CA MET A 55 6.51 -6.02 17.61
C MET A 55 7.30 -5.32 18.71
N PRO A 56 8.17 -6.05 19.45
CA PRO A 56 9.07 -5.46 20.43
C PRO A 56 10.17 -4.63 19.76
N LYS A 57 10.81 -3.76 20.54
CA LYS A 57 11.88 -2.82 20.20
C LYS A 57 11.43 -1.71 19.25
N MET A 58 10.88 -2.06 18.10
CA MET A 58 10.35 -1.14 17.09
C MET A 58 9.06 -1.72 16.53
N SER A 59 7.97 -0.96 16.60
CA SER A 59 6.67 -1.37 16.05
C SER A 59 6.72 -1.48 14.52
N GLY A 60 5.84 -2.30 13.93
CA GLY A 60 5.73 -2.41 12.49
C GLY A 60 5.40 -1.08 11.80
N LEU A 61 4.69 -0.19 12.50
CA LEU A 61 4.39 1.15 11.97
C LEU A 61 5.65 2.02 11.84
N GLU A 62 6.53 1.96 12.84
CA GLU A 62 7.81 2.68 12.81
C GLU A 62 8.73 2.10 11.74
N VAL A 63 8.78 0.76 11.61
CA VAL A 63 9.53 0.09 10.52
C VAL A 63 9.01 0.54 9.16
N CYS A 64 7.68 0.55 8.96
CA CYS A 64 7.06 0.99 7.71
C CYS A 64 7.45 2.44 7.36
N ARG A 65 7.32 3.38 8.32
CA ARG A 65 7.72 4.78 8.13
C ARG A 65 9.21 4.91 7.77
N ALA A 66 10.08 4.18 8.47
CA ALA A 66 11.51 4.20 8.20
C ALA A 66 11.86 3.68 6.79
N ILE A 67 11.16 2.65 6.33
CA ILE A 67 11.32 2.12 4.96
C ILE A 67 10.79 3.13 3.95
N ARG A 68 9.60 3.69 4.14
CA ARG A 68 9.00 4.67 3.21
C ARG A 68 9.83 5.94 3.01
N ALA A 69 10.59 6.32 4.01
CA ALA A 69 11.52 7.45 3.91
C ALA A 69 12.66 7.21 2.91
N VAL A 70 13.00 5.94 2.60
CA VAL A 70 14.13 5.58 1.72
C VAL A 70 13.71 4.75 0.52
N ASP A 71 12.61 4.02 0.59
CA ASP A 71 12.06 3.19 -0.47
C ASP A 71 10.52 3.23 -0.46
N ALA A 72 9.96 4.15 -1.22
CA ALA A 72 8.52 4.27 -1.38
C ALA A 72 7.90 3.08 -2.14
N SER A 73 8.70 2.37 -2.95
CA SER A 73 8.23 1.35 -3.90
C SER A 73 8.22 -0.08 -3.35
N LEU A 74 8.82 -0.35 -2.18
CA LEU A 74 8.77 -1.67 -1.57
C LEU A 74 7.34 -2.02 -1.17
N PRO A 75 6.73 -3.09 -1.68
CA PRO A 75 5.41 -3.52 -1.23
C PRO A 75 5.44 -3.92 0.25
N ILE A 76 4.52 -3.37 1.05
CA ILE A 76 4.38 -3.66 2.49
C ILE A 76 2.95 -4.07 2.79
N MET A 77 2.78 -5.28 3.34
CA MET A 77 1.53 -5.78 3.87
C MET A 77 1.59 -5.79 5.40
N MET A 78 0.68 -5.10 6.04
CA MET A 78 0.60 -5.09 7.50
C MET A 78 -0.31 -6.21 8.02
N LEU A 79 0.14 -6.86 9.10
CA LEU A 79 -0.70 -7.75 9.91
C LEU A 79 -1.18 -6.99 11.15
N THR A 80 -2.47 -7.04 11.45
CA THR A 80 -3.04 -6.29 12.56
C THR A 80 -4.04 -7.13 13.36
N ALA A 81 -4.12 -6.93 14.66
CA ALA A 81 -5.16 -7.51 15.49
C ALA A 81 -6.50 -6.79 15.26
N ARG A 82 -7.61 -7.55 15.33
CA ARG A 82 -8.97 -7.14 14.93
C ARG A 82 -9.60 -5.96 15.70
N ASN A 83 -9.02 -5.50 16.80
CA ASN A 83 -9.77 -4.80 17.85
C ASN A 83 -9.40 -3.35 18.13
N LYS A 84 -8.63 -2.68 17.27
CA LYS A 84 -8.33 -1.25 17.50
C LYS A 84 -8.51 -0.44 16.23
N ASP A 85 -9.67 0.18 16.08
CA ASP A 85 -9.92 1.20 15.04
C ASP A 85 -8.87 2.33 15.10
N GLU A 86 -8.32 2.63 16.28
CA GLU A 86 -7.25 3.60 16.48
C GLU A 86 -5.90 3.14 15.88
N GLU A 87 -5.51 1.88 16.01
CA GLU A 87 -4.29 1.33 15.40
C GLU A 87 -4.38 1.28 13.87
N ILE A 88 -5.58 1.04 13.34
CA ILE A 88 -5.85 1.11 11.90
C ILE A 88 -5.69 2.56 11.41
N VAL A 89 -6.19 3.54 12.12
CA VAL A 89 -6.07 4.96 11.78
C VAL A 89 -4.63 5.45 11.90
N GLU A 90 -3.88 5.04 12.91
CA GLU A 90 -2.46 5.37 13.08
C GLU A 90 -1.57 4.62 12.08
N GLY A 91 -1.90 3.36 11.78
CA GLY A 91 -1.26 2.53 10.75
C GLY A 91 -1.40 3.08 9.34
N LEU A 92 -2.47 3.81 9.09
CA LEU A 92 -2.82 4.38 7.79
C LEU A 92 -1.89 5.51 7.35
N GLY A 93 -1.30 6.21 8.31
CA GLY A 93 -0.30 7.23 8.05
C GLY A 93 1.09 6.70 7.69
N CYS A 94 1.37 5.39 7.84
CA CYS A 94 2.68 4.83 7.57
C CYS A 94 2.96 4.50 6.09
N GLY A 95 1.92 4.44 5.23
CA GLY A 95 2.08 4.18 3.80
C GLY A 95 2.19 2.69 3.42
N ALA A 96 1.63 1.77 4.20
CA ALA A 96 1.52 0.37 3.81
C ALA A 96 0.58 0.18 2.60
N ASP A 97 0.83 -0.83 1.78
CA ASP A 97 0.07 -1.08 0.54
C ASP A 97 -1.17 -1.94 0.79
N ASP A 98 -1.18 -2.78 1.80
CA ASP A 98 -2.34 -3.59 2.19
C ASP A 98 -2.32 -3.93 3.69
N TYR A 99 -3.49 -4.30 4.22
CA TYR A 99 -3.71 -4.65 5.62
C TYR A 99 -4.50 -5.94 5.72
N VAL A 100 -4.03 -6.86 6.57
CA VAL A 100 -4.69 -8.14 6.84
C VAL A 100 -4.94 -8.27 8.34
N THR A 101 -6.20 -8.43 8.72
CA THR A 101 -6.57 -8.57 10.13
C THR A 101 -6.45 -10.03 10.61
N LYS A 102 -5.79 -10.24 11.74
CA LYS A 102 -5.75 -11.54 12.44
C LYS A 102 -7.12 -11.80 13.14
N PRO A 103 -7.68 -13.02 13.06
CA PRO A 103 -7.23 -14.19 12.30
C PRO A 103 -7.56 -14.04 10.81
N PHE A 104 -6.69 -14.53 9.93
CA PHE A 104 -6.84 -14.44 8.49
C PHE A 104 -6.88 -15.82 7.83
N SER A 105 -7.52 -15.86 6.66
CA SER A 105 -7.51 -17.04 5.79
C SER A 105 -6.27 -17.02 4.89
N MET A 106 -5.52 -18.14 4.82
CA MET A 106 -4.37 -18.25 3.93
C MET A 106 -4.75 -18.05 2.46
N LYS A 107 -5.91 -18.53 2.04
CA LYS A 107 -6.40 -18.26 0.68
C LYS A 107 -6.51 -16.78 0.36
N VAL A 108 -7.00 -15.98 1.30
CA VAL A 108 -7.09 -14.53 1.17
C VAL A 108 -5.70 -13.89 1.19
N MET A 109 -4.84 -14.33 2.10
CA MET A 109 -3.45 -13.86 2.19
C MET A 109 -2.69 -14.08 0.89
N PHE A 110 -2.72 -15.29 0.33
CA PHE A 110 -2.05 -15.61 -0.95
C PHE A 110 -2.57 -14.78 -2.12
N ALA A 111 -3.89 -14.56 -2.20
CA ALA A 111 -4.46 -13.72 -3.24
C ALA A 111 -3.97 -12.27 -3.16
N ARG A 112 -3.83 -11.72 -1.94
CA ARG A 112 -3.31 -10.36 -1.69
C ARG A 112 -1.82 -10.26 -1.98
N ILE A 113 -1.02 -11.24 -1.55
CA ILE A 113 0.41 -11.34 -1.87
C ILE A 113 0.61 -11.37 -3.38
N ALA A 114 -0.14 -12.21 -4.10
CA ALA A 114 -0.07 -12.28 -5.55
C ALA A 114 -0.45 -10.95 -6.22
N ALA A 115 -1.41 -10.21 -5.66
CA ALA A 115 -1.79 -8.89 -6.14
C ALA A 115 -0.68 -7.85 -5.93
N LEU A 116 -0.02 -7.85 -4.75
CA LEU A 116 1.10 -6.95 -4.46
C LEU A 116 2.32 -7.23 -5.34
N LEU A 117 2.64 -8.51 -5.57
CA LEU A 117 3.78 -8.93 -6.38
C LEU A 117 3.57 -8.71 -7.90
N ARG A 118 2.32 -8.79 -8.39
CA ARG A 118 2.00 -8.53 -9.81
C ARG A 118 2.36 -7.12 -10.23
N ASN A 119 2.07 -6.17 -9.37
CA ASN A 119 2.21 -4.75 -9.68
C ASN A 119 3.66 -4.28 -9.65
N ARG A 120 4.58 -5.05 -9.07
CA ARG A 120 6.01 -4.80 -9.14
C ARG A 120 6.53 -4.82 -10.60
N ASN A 121 5.94 -5.64 -11.48
CA ASN A 121 6.32 -5.72 -12.89
C ASN A 121 5.77 -4.53 -13.71
N ALA A 122 4.83 -3.75 -13.14
CA ALA A 122 4.36 -2.49 -13.70
C ALA A 122 5.30 -1.30 -13.43
N SER A 123 6.39 -1.49 -12.68
CA SER A 123 7.41 -0.48 -12.37
C SER A 123 8.23 0.01 -13.58
N GLY A 124 7.84 -0.37 -14.81
CA GLY A 124 8.32 0.19 -16.07
C GLY A 124 7.49 1.38 -16.57
N ASP A 125 6.48 1.78 -15.81
CA ASP A 125 5.64 2.93 -16.16
C ASP A 125 6.40 4.24 -15.85
N THR A 126 6.83 4.89 -16.91
CA THR A 126 7.52 6.18 -16.85
C THR A 126 6.56 7.34 -17.10
N SER A 127 5.24 7.11 -17.01
CA SER A 127 4.26 8.14 -17.28
C SER A 127 4.32 9.25 -16.22
N VAL A 128 4.39 10.47 -16.70
CA VAL A 128 4.18 11.67 -15.88
C VAL A 128 2.83 12.25 -16.29
N PHE A 129 1.98 12.53 -15.29
CA PHE A 129 0.68 13.15 -15.53
C PHE A 129 0.41 14.23 -14.49
N LEU A 130 -0.52 15.14 -14.83
CA LEU A 130 -0.86 16.28 -13.99
C LEU A 130 -2.23 16.07 -13.34
N ILE A 131 -2.33 16.48 -12.07
CA ILE A 131 -3.59 16.62 -11.33
C ILE A 131 -3.60 18.04 -10.77
N GLY A 132 -4.33 18.94 -11.42
CA GLY A 132 -4.21 20.35 -11.14
C GLY A 132 -2.77 20.82 -11.38
N ASP A 133 -2.20 21.48 -10.37
CA ASP A 133 -0.82 21.99 -10.41
C ASP A 133 0.23 20.99 -9.93
N HIS A 134 -0.20 19.77 -9.51
CA HIS A 134 0.68 18.71 -9.07
C HIS A 134 1.08 17.78 -10.22
N SER A 135 2.37 17.44 -10.33
CA SER A 135 2.86 16.41 -11.25
C SER A 135 3.10 15.09 -10.52
N VAL A 136 2.56 14.02 -11.08
CA VAL A 136 2.74 12.64 -10.59
C VAL A 136 3.70 11.91 -11.52
N ASP A 137 4.82 11.44 -10.97
CA ASP A 137 5.89 10.77 -11.74
C ASP A 137 5.99 9.30 -11.31
N GLY A 138 5.63 8.41 -12.24
CA GLY A 138 5.68 6.96 -12.03
C GLY A 138 7.09 6.39 -11.96
N LYS A 139 8.09 7.07 -12.53
CA LYS A 139 9.48 6.63 -12.48
C LYS A 139 10.12 6.90 -11.11
N THR A 140 9.87 8.08 -10.56
CA THR A 140 10.42 8.50 -9.26
C THR A 140 9.51 8.13 -8.10
N MET A 141 8.27 7.70 -8.39
CA MET A 141 7.24 7.42 -7.39
C MET A 141 7.01 8.60 -6.45
N GLN A 142 6.76 9.78 -7.03
CA GLN A 142 6.60 11.04 -6.31
C GLN A 142 5.46 11.89 -6.88
N VAL A 143 4.83 12.64 -5.99
CA VAL A 143 4.00 13.80 -6.34
C VAL A 143 4.84 15.05 -6.10
N LYS A 144 4.93 15.91 -7.10
CA LYS A 144 5.61 17.19 -7.00
C LYS A 144 4.59 18.32 -7.04
N GLY A 145 4.56 19.11 -5.99
CA GLY A 145 3.70 20.27 -5.86
C GLY A 145 4.21 21.50 -6.62
N PRO A 146 3.36 22.54 -6.80
CA PRO A 146 3.69 23.78 -7.50
C PRO A 146 4.79 24.59 -6.77
N ASP A 147 4.91 24.43 -5.46
CA ASP A 147 5.94 25.04 -4.62
C ASP A 147 7.31 24.33 -4.71
N GLY A 148 7.39 23.24 -5.48
CA GLY A 148 8.58 22.39 -5.60
C GLY A 148 8.70 21.34 -4.51
N SER A 149 7.72 21.22 -3.61
CA SER A 149 7.63 20.11 -2.65
C SER A 149 7.55 18.78 -3.38
N CYS A 150 8.13 17.74 -2.78
CA CYS A 150 8.10 16.36 -3.32
C CYS A 150 7.63 15.41 -2.24
N GLU A 151 6.50 14.74 -2.49
CA GLU A 151 5.93 13.74 -1.59
C GLU A 151 6.08 12.33 -2.21
N PRO A 152 6.67 11.35 -1.48
CA PRO A 152 6.81 9.99 -2.00
C PRO A 152 5.44 9.32 -2.12
N LEU A 153 5.25 8.51 -3.17
CA LEU A 153 4.07 7.68 -3.38
C LEU A 153 4.38 6.22 -3.10
N ALA A 154 3.60 5.57 -2.26
CA ALA A 154 3.57 4.13 -2.21
C ALA A 154 3.05 3.54 -3.54
N ALA A 155 3.44 2.30 -3.86
CA ALA A 155 3.07 1.69 -5.14
C ALA A 155 1.55 1.68 -5.37
N ARG A 156 0.77 1.39 -4.32
CA ARG A 156 -0.70 1.40 -4.39
C ARG A 156 -1.31 2.79 -4.59
N GLU A 157 -0.73 3.80 -3.98
CA GLU A 157 -1.19 5.19 -4.16
C GLU A 157 -0.98 5.64 -5.61
N TYR A 158 0.18 5.32 -6.18
CA TYR A 158 0.47 5.61 -7.59
C TYR A 158 -0.51 4.91 -8.52
N GLU A 159 -0.73 3.60 -8.34
CA GLU A 159 -1.65 2.82 -9.17
C GLU A 159 -3.08 3.34 -9.09
N LEU A 160 -3.54 3.69 -7.88
CA LEU A 160 -4.87 4.26 -7.67
C LEU A 160 -5.00 5.64 -8.36
N LEU A 161 -4.01 6.52 -8.18
CA LEU A 161 -3.98 7.81 -8.86
C LEU A 161 -3.97 7.67 -10.38
N LYS A 162 -3.17 6.74 -10.91
CA LYS A 162 -3.10 6.46 -12.32
C LYS A 162 -4.45 5.98 -12.88
N LEU A 163 -5.11 5.03 -12.20
CA LEU A 163 -6.44 4.57 -12.60
C LEU A 163 -7.47 5.71 -12.60
N LEU A 164 -7.47 6.55 -11.57
CA LEU A 164 -8.34 7.71 -11.51
C LEU A 164 -8.06 8.70 -12.65
N TYR A 165 -6.79 8.90 -13.00
CA TYR A 165 -6.37 9.78 -14.08
C TYR A 165 -6.74 9.24 -15.46
N GLU A 166 -6.53 7.95 -15.71
CA GLU A 166 -6.90 7.29 -16.98
C GLU A 166 -8.42 7.35 -17.23
N HIS A 167 -9.21 7.32 -16.16
CA HIS A 167 -10.69 7.38 -16.17
C HIS A 167 -11.24 8.72 -15.65
N ARG A 168 -10.48 9.82 -15.80
CA ARG A 168 -10.92 11.12 -15.28
C ARG A 168 -12.27 11.56 -15.85
N GLY A 169 -13.12 12.11 -15.01
CA GLY A 169 -14.52 12.43 -15.32
C GLY A 169 -15.50 11.28 -15.07
N GLU A 170 -15.03 10.04 -15.02
CA GLU A 170 -15.86 8.86 -14.76
C GLU A 170 -15.89 8.51 -13.26
N VAL A 171 -17.02 8.00 -12.78
CA VAL A 171 -17.14 7.49 -11.41
C VAL A 171 -16.72 6.03 -11.39
N LEU A 172 -15.58 5.75 -10.75
CA LEU A 172 -15.09 4.38 -10.55
C LEU A 172 -15.70 3.78 -9.30
N GLN A 173 -16.41 2.66 -9.45
CA GLN A 173 -17.07 1.96 -8.35
C GLN A 173 -16.04 1.38 -7.37
N ARG A 174 -16.38 1.39 -6.07
CA ARG A 174 -15.50 0.88 -5.00
C ARG A 174 -15.06 -0.57 -5.24
N ASP A 175 -16.00 -1.45 -5.55
CA ASP A 175 -15.72 -2.86 -5.78
C ASP A 175 -14.84 -3.07 -7.02
N TRP A 176 -15.03 -2.28 -8.05
CA TRP A 176 -14.18 -2.32 -9.24
C TRP A 176 -12.74 -1.92 -8.91
N LEU A 177 -12.54 -0.80 -8.17
CA LEU A 177 -11.21 -0.35 -7.72
C LEU A 177 -10.54 -1.39 -6.82
N LEU A 178 -11.28 -1.93 -5.84
CA LEU A 178 -10.77 -2.97 -4.93
C LEU A 178 -10.37 -4.23 -5.69
N ASN A 179 -11.20 -4.71 -6.61
CA ASN A 179 -10.89 -5.89 -7.41
C ASN A 179 -9.72 -5.66 -8.36
N ARG A 180 -9.60 -4.47 -8.93
CA ARG A 180 -8.53 -4.12 -9.86
C ARG A 180 -7.18 -4.03 -9.16
N LEU A 181 -7.13 -3.40 -7.99
CA LEU A 181 -5.90 -3.13 -7.25
C LEU A 181 -5.53 -4.29 -6.32
N TRP A 182 -6.48 -4.87 -5.57
CA TRP A 182 -6.22 -5.91 -4.56
C TRP A 182 -6.64 -7.32 -4.96
N GLY A 183 -7.31 -7.50 -6.11
CA GLY A 183 -7.67 -8.82 -6.69
C GLY A 183 -9.13 -9.25 -6.47
N VAL A 184 -9.57 -10.24 -7.24
CA VAL A 184 -10.98 -10.62 -7.50
C VAL A 184 -11.75 -11.15 -6.27
N THR A 185 -11.14 -11.33 -5.13
CA THR A 185 -11.80 -11.73 -3.88
C THR A 185 -11.36 -10.84 -2.73
N PHE A 186 -11.70 -9.56 -2.83
CA PHE A 186 -11.48 -8.65 -1.71
C PHE A 186 -12.49 -8.94 -0.58
N TYR A 187 -12.20 -9.95 0.24
CA TYR A 187 -12.90 -10.20 1.52
C TYR A 187 -12.39 -9.29 2.64
N GLY A 188 -11.90 -8.10 2.31
CA GLY A 188 -11.35 -7.15 3.27
C GLY A 188 -12.32 -6.01 3.56
N ASN A 189 -11.99 -5.24 4.58
CA ASN A 189 -12.68 -4.02 4.91
C ASN A 189 -12.47 -2.99 3.78
N THR A 190 -13.55 -2.44 3.23
CA THR A 190 -13.53 -1.38 2.20
C THR A 190 -12.77 -0.12 2.65
N ARG A 191 -12.44 -0.02 3.93
CA ARG A 191 -11.61 1.03 4.53
C ARG A 191 -10.23 1.16 3.91
N THR A 192 -9.60 0.06 3.41
CA THR A 192 -8.28 0.14 2.77
C THR A 192 -8.25 1.13 1.60
N LEU A 193 -9.29 1.12 0.75
CA LEU A 193 -9.41 2.07 -0.37
C LEU A 193 -9.57 3.51 0.13
N ASP A 194 -10.45 3.72 1.13
CA ASP A 194 -10.70 5.06 1.71
C ASP A 194 -9.44 5.69 2.28
N GLN A 195 -8.59 4.87 2.80
CA GLN A 195 -7.33 5.24 3.41
C GLN A 195 -6.31 5.70 2.37
N HIS A 196 -6.12 4.92 1.29
CA HIS A 196 -5.26 5.35 0.19
C HIS A 196 -5.78 6.65 -0.44
N ILE A 197 -7.09 6.82 -0.57
CA ILE A 197 -7.69 8.09 -1.01
C ILE A 197 -7.34 9.24 -0.05
N ALA A 198 -7.42 9.01 1.27
CA ALA A 198 -7.07 10.03 2.25
C ALA A 198 -5.57 10.41 2.19
N LEU A 199 -4.68 9.43 2.02
CA LEU A 199 -3.24 9.66 1.84
C LEU A 199 -2.95 10.44 0.56
N ILE A 200 -3.56 10.05 -0.55
CA ILE A 200 -3.45 10.73 -1.84
C ILE A 200 -3.90 12.20 -1.72
N ARG A 201 -5.07 12.45 -1.13
CA ARG A 201 -5.59 13.80 -0.92
C ARG A 201 -4.62 14.66 -0.10
N ARG A 202 -4.05 14.09 0.95
CA ARG A 202 -3.05 14.81 1.77
C ARG A 202 -1.83 15.24 0.94
N LYS A 203 -1.36 14.38 0.02
CA LYS A 203 -0.21 14.66 -0.85
C LYS A 203 -0.52 15.63 -1.98
N LEU A 204 -1.78 15.70 -2.40
CA LEU A 204 -2.26 16.65 -3.41
C LEU A 204 -2.60 18.03 -2.81
N GLY A 205 -2.56 18.21 -1.48
CA GLY A 205 -2.75 19.51 -0.84
C GLY A 205 -4.00 20.25 -1.34
N GLU A 206 -3.81 21.38 -2.01
CA GLU A 206 -4.90 22.21 -2.55
C GLU A 206 -5.70 21.51 -3.66
N ASP A 207 -5.09 20.60 -4.41
CA ASP A 207 -5.77 19.80 -5.43
C ASP A 207 -6.49 18.56 -4.87
N ALA A 208 -6.55 18.38 -3.56
CA ALA A 208 -7.19 17.23 -2.90
C ALA A 208 -8.66 17.06 -3.30
N GLU A 209 -9.39 18.15 -3.53
CA GLU A 209 -10.81 18.15 -3.91
C GLU A 209 -11.04 17.59 -5.32
N ARG A 210 -10.03 17.55 -6.17
CA ARG A 210 -10.13 16.93 -7.49
C ARG A 210 -10.40 15.43 -7.40
N VAL A 211 -9.94 14.77 -6.34
CA VAL A 211 -10.31 13.38 -6.02
C VAL A 211 -11.60 13.39 -5.23
N GLU A 212 -12.72 13.32 -5.92
CA GLU A 212 -14.07 13.40 -5.37
C GLU A 212 -14.55 12.06 -4.81
N THR A 213 -15.30 12.10 -3.70
CA THR A 213 -16.08 10.95 -3.20
C THR A 213 -17.49 11.03 -3.68
N VAL A 214 -17.91 10.07 -4.50
CA VAL A 214 -19.33 9.89 -4.89
C VAL A 214 -19.96 8.94 -3.88
N ARG A 215 -20.80 9.50 -2.99
CA ARG A 215 -21.39 8.77 -1.85
C ARG A 215 -22.06 7.48 -2.31
N ASN A 216 -21.79 6.38 -1.62
CA ASN A 216 -22.32 5.04 -1.87
C ASN A 216 -21.97 4.43 -3.24
N VAL A 217 -21.17 5.09 -4.07
CA VAL A 217 -20.75 4.60 -5.40
C VAL A 217 -19.24 4.34 -5.45
N GLY A 218 -18.42 5.38 -5.26
CA GLY A 218 -16.98 5.25 -5.42
C GLY A 218 -16.25 6.59 -5.45
N TYR A 219 -15.27 6.68 -6.33
CA TYR A 219 -14.40 7.84 -6.46
C TYR A 219 -14.30 8.30 -7.91
N ARG A 220 -14.06 9.59 -8.10
CA ARG A 220 -13.87 10.23 -9.40
C ARG A 220 -12.71 11.24 -9.31
N LEU A 221 -11.91 11.32 -10.36
CA LEU A 221 -11.02 12.46 -10.57
C LEU A 221 -11.74 13.46 -11.46
N ARG A 222 -11.95 14.69 -10.97
CA ARG A 222 -12.55 15.78 -11.75
C ARG A 222 -11.66 16.17 -12.93
N THR A 223 -12.28 16.54 -14.05
CA THR A 223 -11.59 17.13 -15.19
C THR A 223 -11.33 18.63 -14.94
N GLU A 224 -10.38 19.22 -15.67
CA GLU A 224 -10.08 20.65 -15.53
C GLU A 224 -11.26 21.57 -15.84
N SER A 225 -12.17 21.13 -16.72
CA SER A 225 -13.38 21.88 -17.07
C SER A 225 -14.46 21.94 -15.98
N GLU A 226 -14.35 21.13 -14.93
CA GLU A 226 -15.33 21.07 -13.83
C GLU A 226 -14.89 21.88 -12.59
N SER A 227 -13.77 22.61 -12.68
CA SER A 227 -13.16 23.37 -11.57
C SER A 227 -13.43 24.89 -11.63
N SER A 228 -14.57 25.29 -12.22
CA SER A 228 -15.01 26.69 -12.32
C SER A 228 -16.22 26.95 -11.43
#